data_6352823d6ff6b3adf94d66b93ede6d5a
#
_entry.id   6352823d6ff6b3adf94d66b93ede6d5a
#
_cell.length_a   1.000
_cell.length_b   1.000
_cell.length_c   1.000
_cell.angle_alpha   90.00
_cell.angle_beta   90.00
_cell.angle_gamma   90.00
#
_symmetry.space_group_name_H-M   'P 1'
#
loop_
_entity.id
_entity.type
_entity.pdbx_description
1 polymer ?
#
loop_
_entity_poly.entity_id
_entity_poly.type
_entity_poly.pdbx_seq_one_letter_code
_entity_poly.pdbx_strand_id
1 'polypeptide(L)'
;MPLQQQGDRNQRVERQQALRVRRLLVSVAVYAPCSAFLALVAWLGYLPAGFVPLWTATFAAANLVFFALIRTSTNLRFVDPSMTMVQMAVAITAVAMVLYHAEAARGALLMLLLVILFFGVLQLKTVEVLLMGALCSAAYGAVIVLLSVNRPGKVNVELEWVQWIALTATLAVLCPFVGYLGNIRRRLGESLRTIQELAHHDALTGLFNRHHLAHTLEREVARCARGTPPFLLVVMDIDHFKRINDTHGHLVGDSVLQAVAKQLQDTLRKDDYLARFGGEEFVLLMMANSLAAAQTSCDRLRKCVEELRIDALGPQRVTVSIGGSFYRPQDSQGSLLERADNAMYRAKTNGRNRTELAT
;
A
#
# COMPACT_ATOMS: atom_id res chain seq x y z
N MET A 1 -1.18 10.37 26.24
CA MET A 1 -0.36 9.72 25.20
C MET A 1 -0.81 8.34 24.69
N PRO A 2 -1.65 7.53 25.34
CA PRO A 2 -1.97 6.19 24.84
C PRO A 2 -3.03 6.11 23.74
N LEU A 3 -4.03 6.99 23.72
CA LEU A 3 -5.23 6.80 22.88
C LEU A 3 -5.04 7.12 21.39
N GLN A 4 -4.28 8.14 21.02
CA GLN A 4 -4.05 8.51 19.61
C GLN A 4 -3.02 7.61 18.92
N GLN A 5 -1.93 7.24 19.60
CA GLN A 5 -1.01 6.23 19.08
C GLN A 5 -1.71 4.87 18.89
N GLN A 6 -2.71 4.60 19.71
CA GLN A 6 -3.54 3.40 19.59
C GLN A 6 -4.50 3.51 18.41
N GLY A 7 -5.04 4.70 18.10
CA GLY A 7 -5.88 4.97 16.92
C GLY A 7 -5.11 4.79 15.60
N ASP A 8 -3.95 5.42 15.47
CA ASP A 8 -3.09 5.29 14.27
C ASP A 8 -2.56 3.86 14.09
N ARG A 9 -2.22 3.19 15.18
CA ARG A 9 -1.82 1.78 15.17
C ARG A 9 -2.97 0.89 14.73
N ASN A 10 -4.18 1.14 15.21
CA ASN A 10 -5.37 0.39 14.83
C ASN A 10 -5.71 0.59 13.35
N GLN A 11 -5.67 1.81 12.82
CA GLN A 11 -5.89 2.08 11.39
C GLN A 11 -4.84 1.41 10.50
N ARG A 12 -3.56 1.40 10.89
CA ARG A 12 -2.51 0.67 10.15
C ARG A 12 -2.76 -0.83 10.16
N VAL A 13 -3.16 -1.40 11.30
CA VAL A 13 -3.51 -2.82 11.42
C VAL A 13 -4.72 -3.15 10.56
N GLU A 14 -5.77 -2.34 10.58
CA GLU A 14 -6.97 -2.55 9.75
C GLU A 14 -6.65 -2.52 8.26
N ARG A 15 -5.85 -1.55 7.79
CA ARG A 15 -5.40 -1.50 6.38
C ARG A 15 -4.59 -2.74 5.98
N GLN A 16 -3.71 -3.20 6.86
CA GLN A 16 -2.93 -4.42 6.61
C GLN A 16 -3.81 -5.66 6.59
N GLN A 17 -4.81 -5.76 7.47
CA GLN A 17 -5.77 -6.86 7.49
C GLN A 17 -6.64 -6.86 6.23
N ALA A 18 -7.13 -5.71 5.78
CA ALA A 18 -7.87 -5.58 4.53
C ALA A 18 -7.06 -6.08 3.31
N LEU A 19 -5.75 -5.77 3.26
CA LEU A 19 -4.85 -6.28 2.23
C LEU A 19 -4.68 -7.81 2.30
N ARG A 20 -4.61 -8.39 3.51
CA ARG A 20 -4.52 -9.85 3.70
C ARG A 20 -5.80 -10.55 3.25
N VAL A 21 -6.96 -9.99 3.62
CA VAL A 21 -8.26 -10.49 3.14
C VAL A 21 -8.35 -10.45 1.62
N ARG A 22 -7.97 -9.33 1.00
CA ARG A 22 -7.96 -9.21 -0.47
C ARG A 22 -7.06 -10.26 -1.13
N ARG A 23 -5.90 -10.55 -0.56
CA ARG A 23 -4.97 -11.58 -1.06
C ARG A 23 -5.56 -12.98 -0.92
N LEU A 24 -6.20 -13.28 0.22
CA LEU A 24 -6.92 -14.55 0.42
C LEU A 24 -8.03 -14.70 -0.63
N LEU A 25 -8.81 -13.67 -0.90
CA LEU A 25 -9.86 -13.71 -1.93
C LEU A 25 -9.31 -13.94 -3.33
N VAL A 26 -8.16 -13.36 -3.67
CA VAL A 26 -7.46 -13.63 -4.95
C VAL A 26 -7.01 -15.09 -5.00
N SER A 27 -6.47 -15.66 -3.91
CA SER A 27 -6.10 -17.07 -3.89
C SER A 27 -7.32 -17.97 -4.07
N VAL A 28 -8.43 -17.67 -3.40
CA VAL A 28 -9.70 -18.42 -3.53
C VAL A 28 -10.23 -18.35 -4.97
N ALA A 29 -10.11 -17.22 -5.66
CA ALA A 29 -10.54 -17.08 -7.05
C ALA A 29 -9.82 -18.04 -8.02
N VAL A 30 -8.55 -18.37 -7.73
CA VAL A 30 -7.77 -19.34 -8.55
C VAL A 30 -8.24 -20.78 -8.31
N TYR A 31 -8.88 -21.08 -7.18
CA TYR A 31 -9.40 -22.44 -6.94
C TYR A 31 -10.63 -22.76 -7.77
N ALA A 32 -11.39 -21.78 -8.25
CA ALA A 32 -12.56 -22.03 -9.08
C ALA A 32 -12.18 -22.75 -10.41
N PRO A 33 -11.21 -22.28 -11.21
CA PRO A 33 -10.75 -23.03 -12.38
C PRO A 33 -10.10 -24.38 -12.03
N CYS A 34 -9.39 -24.49 -10.90
CA CYS A 34 -8.85 -25.78 -10.44
C CYS A 34 -9.96 -26.77 -10.10
N SER A 35 -11.01 -26.33 -9.41
CA SER A 35 -12.17 -27.20 -9.09
C SER A 35 -12.93 -27.59 -10.36
N ALA A 36 -13.10 -26.68 -11.31
CA ALA A 36 -13.72 -26.98 -12.61
C ALA A 36 -12.88 -28.00 -13.40
N PHE A 37 -11.55 -27.87 -13.37
CA PHE A 37 -10.66 -28.85 -13.98
C PHE A 37 -10.77 -30.23 -13.31
N LEU A 38 -10.79 -30.29 -11.98
CA LEU A 38 -11.00 -31.56 -11.25
C LEU A 38 -12.36 -32.16 -11.54
N ALA A 39 -13.43 -31.37 -11.67
CA ALA A 39 -14.74 -31.84 -12.06
C ALA A 39 -14.75 -32.45 -13.47
N LEU A 40 -14.04 -31.81 -14.41
CA LEU A 40 -13.83 -32.34 -15.76
C LEU A 40 -13.10 -33.71 -15.72
N VAL A 41 -12.01 -33.81 -14.95
CA VAL A 41 -11.22 -35.05 -14.79
C VAL A 41 -12.08 -36.17 -14.17
N ALA A 42 -12.96 -35.84 -13.22
CA ALA A 42 -13.89 -36.78 -12.64
C ALA A 42 -15.01 -37.20 -13.63
N TRP A 43 -15.51 -36.25 -14.42
CA TRP A 43 -16.49 -36.53 -15.48
C TRP A 43 -15.93 -37.47 -16.56
N LEU A 44 -14.64 -37.36 -16.89
CA LEU A 44 -13.92 -38.24 -17.78
C LEU A 44 -13.62 -39.64 -17.16
N GLY A 45 -13.98 -39.87 -15.89
CA GLY A 45 -13.80 -41.13 -15.21
C GLY A 45 -12.43 -41.38 -14.55
N TYR A 46 -11.54 -40.38 -14.53
CA TYR A 46 -10.20 -40.51 -13.95
C TYR A 46 -10.15 -40.22 -12.42
N LEU A 47 -11.26 -39.75 -11.83
CA LEU A 47 -11.45 -39.57 -10.40
C LEU A 47 -12.81 -40.10 -9.96
N PRO A 48 -12.94 -40.61 -8.72
CA PRO A 48 -14.24 -41.02 -8.20
C PRO A 48 -15.22 -39.82 -8.14
N ALA A 49 -16.46 -40.04 -8.63
CA ALA A 49 -17.44 -38.95 -8.75
C ALA A 49 -17.75 -38.22 -7.41
N GLY A 50 -17.75 -38.95 -6.29
CA GLY A 50 -17.98 -38.38 -4.96
C GLY A 50 -16.78 -37.66 -4.35
N PHE A 51 -15.59 -37.80 -4.94
CA PHE A 51 -14.37 -37.24 -4.40
C PHE A 51 -14.32 -35.71 -4.56
N VAL A 52 -14.67 -35.19 -5.73
CA VAL A 52 -14.54 -33.75 -6.06
C VAL A 52 -15.43 -32.88 -5.17
N PRO A 53 -16.72 -33.17 -4.94
CA PRO A 53 -17.55 -32.40 -4.02
C PRO A 53 -16.98 -32.37 -2.58
N LEU A 54 -16.55 -33.53 -2.07
CA LEU A 54 -15.97 -33.65 -0.73
C LEU A 54 -14.66 -32.85 -0.62
N TRP A 55 -13.78 -32.96 -1.60
CA TRP A 55 -12.52 -32.22 -1.67
C TRP A 55 -12.77 -30.71 -1.71
N THR A 56 -13.70 -30.24 -2.58
CA THR A 56 -14.08 -28.84 -2.70
C THR A 56 -14.65 -28.28 -1.39
N ALA A 57 -15.54 -29.06 -0.72
CA ALA A 57 -16.12 -28.66 0.56
C ALA A 57 -15.06 -28.55 1.67
N THR A 58 -14.15 -29.53 1.78
CA THR A 58 -13.06 -29.54 2.76
C THR A 58 -12.12 -28.35 2.54
N PHE A 59 -11.78 -28.08 1.30
CA PHE A 59 -10.89 -26.97 0.94
C PHE A 59 -11.56 -25.61 1.16
N ALA A 60 -12.85 -25.47 0.85
CA ALA A 60 -13.64 -24.29 1.16
C ALA A 60 -13.72 -24.05 2.68
N ALA A 61 -13.92 -25.10 3.48
CA ALA A 61 -13.92 -25.01 4.94
C ALA A 61 -12.56 -24.53 5.48
N ALA A 62 -11.43 -25.05 4.96
CA ALA A 62 -10.10 -24.57 5.35
C ALA A 62 -9.91 -23.07 5.03
N ASN A 63 -10.33 -22.60 3.86
CA ASN A 63 -10.26 -21.19 3.50
C ASN A 63 -11.18 -20.30 4.36
N LEU A 64 -12.35 -20.81 4.76
CA LEU A 64 -13.22 -20.12 5.73
C LEU A 64 -12.55 -19.95 7.09
N VAL A 65 -11.82 -20.97 7.56
CA VAL A 65 -11.03 -20.88 8.79
C VAL A 65 -9.94 -19.79 8.65
N PHE A 66 -9.18 -19.78 7.55
CA PHE A 66 -8.19 -18.71 7.31
C PHE A 66 -8.84 -17.32 7.25
N PHE A 67 -9.97 -17.19 6.60
CA PHE A 67 -10.73 -15.94 6.55
C PHE A 67 -11.15 -15.50 7.97
N ALA A 68 -11.70 -16.41 8.78
CA ALA A 68 -12.09 -16.11 10.15
C ALA A 68 -10.90 -15.68 11.01
N LEU A 69 -9.76 -16.38 10.93
CA LEU A 69 -8.53 -16.04 11.65
C LEU A 69 -8.01 -14.64 11.28
N ILE A 70 -8.05 -14.27 10.00
CA ILE A 70 -7.64 -12.93 9.54
C ILE A 70 -8.67 -11.88 9.98
N ARG A 71 -9.97 -12.17 9.85
CA ARG A 71 -11.04 -11.23 10.19
C ARG A 71 -11.11 -10.91 11.68
N THR A 72 -10.84 -11.90 12.53
CA THR A 72 -10.78 -11.76 14.00
C THR A 72 -9.43 -11.25 14.51
N SER A 73 -8.48 -10.96 13.62
CA SER A 73 -7.11 -10.56 13.96
C SER A 73 -6.33 -11.59 14.78
N THR A 74 -6.82 -12.81 14.92
CA THR A 74 -6.13 -13.91 15.63
C THR A 74 -4.84 -14.31 14.91
N ASN A 75 -4.78 -14.11 13.58
CA ASN A 75 -3.58 -14.32 12.76
C ASN A 75 -2.38 -13.47 13.22
N LEU A 76 -2.57 -12.36 13.92
CA LEU A 76 -1.49 -11.51 14.44
C LEU A 76 -0.66 -12.19 15.54
N ARG A 77 -1.13 -13.29 16.10
CA ARG A 77 -0.40 -14.10 17.10
C ARG A 77 0.61 -15.06 16.47
N PHE A 78 0.56 -15.28 15.16
CA PHE A 78 1.48 -16.18 14.46
C PHE A 78 2.71 -15.42 13.97
N VAL A 79 3.82 -16.16 13.81
CA VAL A 79 5.10 -15.63 13.30
C VAL A 79 4.94 -15.04 11.88
N ASP A 80 4.14 -15.71 11.05
CA ASP A 80 3.70 -15.17 9.76
C ASP A 80 2.20 -14.78 9.85
N PRO A 81 1.89 -13.49 10.07
CA PRO A 81 0.51 -13.02 10.12
C PRO A 81 -0.25 -13.12 8.78
N SER A 82 0.44 -13.35 7.65
CA SER A 82 -0.19 -13.58 6.35
C SER A 82 -0.67 -15.03 6.20
N MET A 83 -0.11 -15.94 7.02
CA MET A 83 -0.36 -17.38 7.02
C MET A 83 -0.13 -18.06 5.64
N THR A 84 0.68 -17.43 4.78
CA THR A 84 0.86 -17.86 3.39
C THR A 84 1.47 -19.26 3.31
N MET A 85 2.50 -19.56 4.12
CA MET A 85 3.13 -20.86 4.14
C MET A 85 2.14 -21.96 4.56
N VAL A 86 1.32 -21.68 5.58
CA VAL A 86 0.30 -22.64 6.08
C VAL A 86 -0.77 -22.88 5.02
N GLN A 87 -1.24 -21.82 4.35
CA GLN A 87 -2.21 -21.94 3.25
C GLN A 87 -1.65 -22.78 2.10
N MET A 88 -0.39 -22.56 1.72
CA MET A 88 0.29 -23.36 0.68
C MET A 88 0.47 -24.81 1.11
N ALA A 89 0.86 -25.08 2.34
CA ALA A 89 1.00 -26.43 2.85
C ALA A 89 -0.33 -27.20 2.83
N VAL A 90 -1.44 -26.55 3.22
CA VAL A 90 -2.79 -27.12 3.12
C VAL A 90 -3.16 -27.40 1.66
N ALA A 91 -2.85 -26.48 0.74
CA ALA A 91 -3.11 -26.67 -0.68
C ALA A 91 -2.28 -27.83 -1.28
N ILE A 92 -1.00 -27.96 -0.91
CA ILE A 92 -0.14 -29.08 -1.33
C ILE A 92 -0.71 -30.41 -0.83
N THR A 93 -1.13 -30.47 0.44
CA THR A 93 -1.77 -31.67 1.01
C THR A 93 -3.06 -32.02 0.28
N ALA A 94 -3.89 -31.04 -0.03
CA ALA A 94 -5.12 -31.23 -0.77
C ALA A 94 -4.86 -31.77 -2.19
N VAL A 95 -3.83 -31.26 -2.89
CA VAL A 95 -3.42 -31.79 -4.21
C VAL A 95 -2.83 -33.18 -4.07
N ALA A 96 -2.03 -33.48 -3.04
CA ALA A 96 -1.53 -34.85 -2.79
C ALA A 96 -2.66 -35.86 -2.61
N MET A 97 -3.76 -35.48 -1.94
CA MET A 97 -4.96 -36.32 -1.86
C MET A 97 -5.59 -36.59 -3.23
N VAL A 98 -5.65 -35.57 -4.10
CA VAL A 98 -6.11 -35.72 -5.49
C VAL A 98 -5.23 -36.71 -6.23
N LEU A 99 -3.88 -36.52 -6.16
CA LEU A 99 -2.92 -37.39 -6.83
C LEU A 99 -3.00 -38.85 -6.37
N TYR A 100 -3.32 -39.10 -5.10
CA TYR A 100 -3.50 -40.44 -4.58
C TYR A 100 -4.73 -41.17 -5.17
N HIS A 101 -5.81 -40.42 -5.47
CA HIS A 101 -7.05 -41.00 -6.04
C HIS A 101 -7.09 -40.98 -7.56
N ALA A 102 -6.24 -40.14 -8.20
CA ALA A 102 -6.14 -40.07 -9.64
C ALA A 102 -5.42 -41.33 -10.20
N GLU A 103 -5.98 -41.89 -11.26
CA GLU A 103 -5.35 -43.01 -11.96
C GLU A 103 -4.45 -42.51 -13.11
N ALA A 104 -4.86 -42.70 -14.36
CA ALA A 104 -4.06 -42.33 -15.53
C ALA A 104 -3.86 -40.81 -15.70
N ALA A 105 -4.69 -39.95 -15.10
CA ALA A 105 -4.61 -38.50 -15.19
C ALA A 105 -3.58 -37.86 -14.22
N ARG A 106 -2.88 -38.63 -13.38
CA ARG A 106 -1.98 -38.12 -12.32
C ARG A 106 -0.91 -37.22 -12.86
N GLY A 107 -0.27 -37.57 -13.96
CA GLY A 107 0.76 -36.72 -14.58
C GLY A 107 0.27 -35.32 -14.94
N ALA A 108 -0.94 -35.18 -15.48
CA ALA A 108 -1.52 -33.87 -15.79
C ALA A 108 -1.85 -33.07 -14.50
N LEU A 109 -2.27 -33.75 -13.44
CA LEU A 109 -2.64 -33.14 -12.17
C LEU A 109 -1.43 -32.63 -11.36
N LEU A 110 -0.20 -33.10 -11.67
CA LEU A 110 1.05 -32.56 -11.09
C LEU A 110 1.21 -31.06 -11.36
N MET A 111 0.66 -30.55 -12.46
CA MET A 111 0.69 -29.10 -12.77
C MET A 111 0.02 -28.25 -11.67
N LEU A 112 -0.91 -28.81 -10.91
CA LEU A 112 -1.55 -28.08 -9.80
C LEU A 112 -0.56 -27.74 -8.69
N LEU A 113 0.47 -28.57 -8.46
CA LEU A 113 1.55 -28.26 -7.50
C LEU A 113 2.37 -27.03 -7.94
N LEU A 114 2.61 -26.87 -9.23
CA LEU A 114 3.33 -25.71 -9.76
C LEU A 114 2.52 -24.42 -9.59
N VAL A 115 1.19 -24.49 -9.79
CA VAL A 115 0.29 -23.33 -9.61
C VAL A 115 0.35 -22.80 -8.18
N ILE A 116 0.44 -23.68 -7.17
CA ILE A 116 0.54 -23.27 -5.77
C ILE A 116 1.79 -22.40 -5.52
N LEU A 117 2.91 -22.71 -6.14
CA LEU A 117 4.16 -21.98 -5.94
C LEU A 117 4.10 -20.54 -6.46
N PHE A 118 3.31 -20.24 -7.49
CA PHE A 118 3.14 -18.87 -7.99
C PHE A 118 2.56 -17.92 -6.94
N PHE A 119 1.77 -18.41 -5.99
CA PHE A 119 1.29 -17.60 -4.87
C PHE A 119 2.42 -17.15 -3.94
N GLY A 120 3.48 -17.96 -3.83
CA GLY A 120 4.67 -17.63 -3.05
C GLY A 120 5.45 -16.42 -3.57
N VAL A 121 5.43 -16.14 -4.90
CA VAL A 121 6.16 -15.04 -5.54
C VAL A 121 5.86 -13.68 -4.89
N LEU A 122 4.61 -13.49 -4.44
CA LEU A 122 4.15 -12.20 -3.96
C LEU A 122 4.54 -11.91 -2.50
N GLN A 123 4.87 -12.94 -1.70
CA GLN A 123 4.97 -12.80 -0.26
C GLN A 123 6.17 -13.51 0.37
N LEU A 124 6.59 -14.65 -0.17
CA LEU A 124 7.59 -15.50 0.44
C LEU A 124 9.01 -15.03 0.12
N LYS A 125 9.93 -15.30 1.05
CA LYS A 125 11.37 -15.19 0.82
C LYS A 125 11.85 -16.41 0.02
N THR A 126 13.01 -16.30 -0.62
CA THR A 126 13.59 -17.38 -1.42
C THR A 126 13.67 -18.72 -0.66
N VAL A 127 14.09 -18.68 0.62
CA VAL A 127 14.18 -19.88 1.46
C VAL A 127 12.81 -20.52 1.70
N GLU A 128 11.79 -19.71 1.92
CA GLU A 128 10.42 -20.18 2.14
C GLU A 128 9.83 -20.82 0.88
N VAL A 129 10.13 -20.25 -0.31
CA VAL A 129 9.75 -20.85 -1.60
C VAL A 129 10.45 -22.19 -1.81
N LEU A 130 11.74 -22.28 -1.49
CA LEU A 130 12.49 -23.54 -1.57
C LEU A 130 11.92 -24.60 -0.64
N LEU A 131 11.55 -24.24 0.59
CA LEU A 131 10.88 -25.15 1.52
C LEU A 131 9.54 -25.66 1.00
N MET A 132 8.73 -24.77 0.36
CA MET A 132 7.47 -25.19 -0.25
C MET A 132 7.70 -26.09 -1.47
N GLY A 133 8.72 -25.84 -2.28
CA GLY A 133 9.12 -26.71 -3.38
C GLY A 133 9.56 -28.11 -2.88
N ALA A 134 10.37 -28.14 -1.82
CA ALA A 134 10.76 -29.40 -1.19
C ALA A 134 9.55 -30.17 -0.62
N LEU A 135 8.57 -29.45 -0.03
CA LEU A 135 7.32 -30.05 0.45
C LEU A 135 6.50 -30.60 -0.71
N CYS A 136 6.41 -29.93 -1.87
CA CYS A 136 5.74 -30.44 -3.06
C CYS A 136 6.36 -31.77 -3.52
N SER A 137 7.70 -31.81 -3.64
CA SER A 137 8.42 -33.02 -4.06
C SER A 137 8.21 -34.17 -3.05
N ALA A 138 8.36 -33.87 -1.75
CA ALA A 138 8.16 -34.86 -0.69
C ALA A 138 6.71 -35.39 -0.65
N ALA A 139 5.72 -34.52 -0.82
CA ALA A 139 4.31 -34.92 -0.85
C ALA A 139 3.99 -35.87 -2.00
N TYR A 140 4.53 -35.61 -3.20
CA TYR A 140 4.33 -36.53 -4.31
C TYR A 140 5.11 -37.85 -4.14
N GLY A 141 6.36 -37.80 -3.62
CA GLY A 141 7.10 -39.00 -3.27
C GLY A 141 6.37 -39.86 -2.25
N ALA A 142 5.75 -39.25 -1.24
CA ALA A 142 4.91 -39.97 -0.27
C ALA A 142 3.67 -40.63 -0.94
N VAL A 143 3.04 -39.97 -1.89
CA VAL A 143 1.94 -40.52 -2.67
C VAL A 143 2.39 -41.77 -3.43
N ILE A 144 3.55 -41.78 -4.06
CA ILE A 144 4.11 -42.94 -4.79
C ILE A 144 4.31 -44.12 -3.83
N VAL A 145 4.95 -43.87 -2.68
CA VAL A 145 5.18 -44.93 -1.68
C VAL A 145 3.86 -45.50 -1.18
N LEU A 146 2.87 -44.65 -0.83
CA LEU A 146 1.56 -45.10 -0.38
C LEU A 146 0.82 -45.92 -1.45
N LEU A 147 0.93 -45.54 -2.72
CA LEU A 147 0.32 -46.29 -3.83
C LEU A 147 0.99 -47.63 -4.05
N SER A 148 2.33 -47.68 -3.96
CA SER A 148 3.09 -48.93 -4.11
C SER A 148 2.74 -49.95 -3.02
N VAL A 149 2.45 -49.49 -1.79
CA VAL A 149 2.08 -50.35 -0.67
C VAL A 149 0.60 -50.75 -0.72
N ASN A 150 -0.30 -49.77 -0.95
CA ASN A 150 -1.73 -50.00 -0.79
C ASN A 150 -2.42 -50.51 -2.05
N ARG A 151 -1.80 -50.33 -3.24
CA ARG A 151 -2.37 -50.73 -4.54
C ARG A 151 -1.34 -51.40 -5.44
N PRO A 152 -0.64 -52.47 -4.99
CA PRO A 152 0.36 -53.15 -5.79
C PRO A 152 -0.24 -53.67 -7.11
N GLY A 153 0.46 -53.42 -8.22
CA GLY A 153 0.04 -53.86 -9.57
C GLY A 153 -0.98 -53.00 -10.30
N LYS A 154 -1.53 -51.96 -9.65
CA LYS A 154 -2.42 -50.98 -10.32
C LYS A 154 -1.68 -49.69 -10.79
N VAL A 155 -0.42 -49.55 -10.44
CA VAL A 155 0.35 -48.34 -10.68
C VAL A 155 1.62 -48.72 -11.41
N ASN A 156 1.92 -48.00 -12.51
CA ASN A 156 3.23 -48.12 -13.17
C ASN A 156 4.26 -47.33 -12.38
N VAL A 157 4.92 -48.03 -11.44
CA VAL A 157 5.86 -47.43 -10.49
C VAL A 157 7.04 -46.75 -11.20
N GLU A 158 7.50 -47.30 -12.34
CA GLU A 158 8.58 -46.72 -13.13
C GLU A 158 8.19 -45.34 -13.69
N LEU A 159 6.99 -45.26 -14.25
CA LEU A 159 6.45 -43.98 -14.78
C LEU A 159 6.28 -42.96 -13.66
N GLU A 160 5.82 -43.35 -12.49
CA GLU A 160 5.66 -42.44 -11.34
C GLU A 160 7.02 -41.89 -10.88
N TRP A 161 8.06 -42.71 -10.83
CA TRP A 161 9.40 -42.22 -10.51
C TRP A 161 9.95 -41.26 -11.54
N VAL A 162 9.73 -41.52 -12.85
CA VAL A 162 10.09 -40.58 -13.90
C VAL A 162 9.38 -39.23 -13.73
N GLN A 163 8.08 -39.26 -13.44
CA GLN A 163 7.31 -38.04 -13.18
C GLN A 163 7.78 -37.29 -11.92
N TRP A 164 8.15 -38.03 -10.86
CA TRP A 164 8.69 -37.43 -9.63
C TRP A 164 10.05 -36.75 -9.88
N ILE A 165 10.93 -37.40 -10.64
CA ILE A 165 12.22 -36.82 -11.02
C ILE A 165 11.99 -35.56 -11.86
N ALA A 166 11.10 -35.62 -12.84
CA ALA A 166 10.76 -34.47 -13.69
C ALA A 166 10.18 -33.30 -12.86
N LEU A 167 9.26 -33.59 -11.93
CA LEU A 167 8.71 -32.59 -11.02
C LEU A 167 9.82 -31.96 -10.17
N THR A 168 10.66 -32.79 -9.55
CA THR A 168 11.75 -32.33 -8.66
C THR A 168 12.77 -31.48 -9.41
N ALA A 169 13.15 -31.88 -10.63
CA ALA A 169 14.02 -31.11 -11.48
C ALA A 169 13.39 -29.75 -11.89
N THR A 170 12.08 -29.76 -12.22
CA THR A 170 11.33 -28.53 -12.52
C THR A 170 11.29 -27.60 -11.30
N LEU A 171 11.04 -28.15 -10.12
CA LEU A 171 11.02 -27.38 -8.87
C LEU A 171 12.40 -26.80 -8.51
N ALA A 172 13.48 -27.55 -8.77
CA ALA A 172 14.85 -27.12 -8.52
C ALA A 172 15.24 -25.90 -9.36
N VAL A 173 14.63 -25.71 -10.54
CA VAL A 173 14.83 -24.54 -11.40
C VAL A 173 13.81 -23.43 -11.06
N LEU A 174 12.54 -23.80 -10.90
CA LEU A 174 11.46 -22.84 -10.74
C LEU A 174 11.53 -22.10 -9.37
N CYS A 175 11.82 -22.81 -8.27
CA CYS A 175 11.83 -22.18 -6.96
C CYS A 175 12.91 -21.09 -6.79
N PRO A 176 14.18 -21.28 -7.18
CA PRO A 176 15.17 -20.20 -7.21
C PRO A 176 14.76 -19.03 -8.08
N PHE A 177 14.18 -19.30 -9.26
CA PHE A 177 13.70 -18.28 -10.18
C PHE A 177 12.58 -17.44 -9.59
N VAL A 178 11.59 -18.09 -8.98
CA VAL A 178 10.49 -17.42 -8.23
C VAL A 178 11.05 -16.56 -7.09
N GLY A 179 11.99 -17.09 -6.32
CA GLY A 179 12.68 -16.35 -5.26
C GLY A 179 13.47 -15.14 -5.78
N TYR A 180 14.13 -15.28 -6.93
CA TYR A 180 14.85 -14.20 -7.60
C TYR A 180 13.91 -13.07 -8.05
N LEU A 181 12.79 -13.40 -8.67
CA LEU A 181 11.76 -12.43 -9.05
C LEU A 181 11.19 -11.66 -7.84
N GLY A 182 10.94 -12.36 -6.74
CA GLY A 182 10.52 -11.76 -5.48
C GLY A 182 11.55 -10.77 -4.92
N ASN A 183 12.85 -11.08 -5.06
CA ASN A 183 13.94 -10.19 -4.64
C ASN A 183 14.05 -8.95 -5.54
N ILE A 184 13.97 -9.11 -6.86
CA ILE A 184 13.97 -7.98 -7.82
C ILE A 184 12.82 -7.02 -7.49
N ARG A 185 11.62 -7.55 -7.30
CA ARG A 185 10.44 -6.74 -6.97
C ARG A 185 10.63 -5.95 -5.68
N ARG A 186 11.20 -6.55 -4.64
CA ARG A 186 11.52 -5.85 -3.38
C ARG A 186 12.52 -4.74 -3.59
N ARG A 187 13.65 -5.01 -4.25
CA ARG A 187 14.68 -4.01 -4.57
C ARG A 187 14.13 -2.86 -5.41
N LEU A 188 13.29 -3.14 -6.38
CA LEU A 188 12.64 -2.10 -7.20
C LEU A 188 11.74 -1.21 -6.33
N GLY A 189 10.96 -1.80 -5.43
CA GLY A 189 10.12 -1.05 -4.50
C GLY A 189 10.92 -0.17 -3.54
N GLU A 190 12.04 -0.65 -3.04
CA GLU A 190 12.98 0.10 -2.20
C GLU A 190 13.64 1.25 -2.98
N SER A 191 14.13 0.98 -4.19
CA SER A 191 14.73 2.00 -5.05
C SER A 191 13.75 3.11 -5.41
N LEU A 192 12.50 2.77 -5.73
CA LEU A 192 11.45 3.76 -6.01
C LEU A 192 11.14 4.62 -4.77
N ARG A 193 11.13 4.03 -3.57
CA ARG A 193 10.97 4.79 -2.32
C ARG A 193 12.13 5.73 -2.08
N THR A 194 13.37 5.26 -2.26
CA THR A 194 14.58 6.08 -2.10
C THR A 194 14.59 7.25 -3.10
N ILE A 195 14.19 7.03 -4.35
CA ILE A 195 14.06 8.10 -5.35
C ILE A 195 12.98 9.11 -4.93
N GLN A 196 11.85 8.64 -4.40
CA GLN A 196 10.79 9.51 -3.88
C GLN A 196 11.23 10.30 -2.64
N GLU A 197 12.03 9.70 -1.78
CA GLU A 197 12.61 10.35 -0.59
C GLU A 197 13.69 11.39 -0.96
N LEU A 198 14.49 11.11 -2.00
CA LEU A 198 15.49 12.06 -2.52
C LEU A 198 14.87 13.25 -3.25
N ALA A 199 13.67 13.08 -3.82
CA ALA A 199 12.92 14.18 -4.42
C ALA A 199 12.22 15.01 -3.32
N HIS A 200 12.95 15.89 -2.64
CA HIS A 200 12.40 16.77 -1.60
C HIS A 200 11.66 17.99 -2.13
N HIS A 201 11.85 18.32 -3.39
CA HIS A 201 11.32 19.53 -3.99
C HIS A 201 10.22 19.25 -5.03
N ASP A 202 9.29 20.18 -5.16
CA ASP A 202 8.30 20.20 -6.23
C ASP A 202 8.98 20.69 -7.53
N ALA A 203 8.85 19.93 -8.60
CA ALA A 203 9.55 20.19 -9.86
C ALA A 203 9.14 21.50 -10.55
N LEU A 204 7.91 21.99 -10.31
CA LEU A 204 7.40 23.21 -10.91
C LEU A 204 7.85 24.45 -10.14
N THR A 205 7.70 24.44 -8.82
CA THR A 205 7.88 25.64 -7.98
C THR A 205 9.25 25.70 -7.29
N GLY A 206 9.99 24.59 -7.23
CA GLY A 206 11.25 24.48 -6.48
C GLY A 206 11.09 24.46 -4.95
N LEU A 207 9.87 24.63 -4.43
CA LEU A 207 9.57 24.51 -3.00
C LEU A 207 9.69 23.07 -2.53
N PHE A 208 9.70 22.86 -1.21
CA PHE A 208 9.53 21.51 -0.70
C PHE A 208 8.19 20.89 -1.15
N ASN A 209 8.20 19.59 -1.42
CA ASN A 209 6.99 18.90 -1.82
C ASN A 209 6.21 18.35 -0.62
N ARG A 210 5.00 17.82 -0.89
CA ARG A 210 4.11 17.22 0.12
C ARG A 210 4.79 16.11 0.94
N HIS A 211 5.69 15.33 0.31
CA HIS A 211 6.34 14.21 0.99
C HIS A 211 7.33 14.72 2.06
N HIS A 212 8.18 15.67 1.69
CA HIS A 212 9.10 16.30 2.64
C HIS A 212 8.38 17.09 3.74
N LEU A 213 7.25 17.74 3.41
CA LEU A 213 6.39 18.37 4.40
C LEU A 213 5.89 17.38 5.46
N ALA A 214 5.40 16.20 5.07
CA ALA A 214 4.89 15.19 6.00
C ALA A 214 5.97 14.78 7.02
N HIS A 215 7.20 14.53 6.58
CA HIS A 215 8.33 14.22 7.47
C HIS A 215 8.71 15.37 8.39
N THR A 216 8.72 16.60 7.85
CA THR A 216 9.04 17.79 8.64
C THR A 216 7.97 18.05 9.70
N LEU A 217 6.70 17.95 9.35
CA LEU A 217 5.57 18.10 10.27
C LEU A 217 5.59 17.05 11.38
N GLU A 218 5.90 15.79 11.07
CA GLU A 218 6.07 14.71 12.05
C GLU A 218 7.15 15.05 13.08
N ARG A 219 8.27 15.55 12.61
CA ARG A 219 9.41 15.94 13.45
C ARG A 219 9.06 17.13 14.34
N GLU A 220 8.38 18.15 13.81
CA GLU A 220 7.99 19.34 14.57
C GLU A 220 6.92 19.03 15.63
N VAL A 221 5.91 18.22 15.30
CA VAL A 221 4.93 17.71 16.26
C VAL A 221 5.62 16.93 17.39
N ALA A 222 6.57 16.05 17.06
CA ALA A 222 7.32 15.31 18.07
C ALA A 222 8.24 16.21 18.92
N ARG A 223 8.77 17.32 18.37
CA ARG A 223 9.55 18.32 19.13
C ARG A 223 8.66 19.08 20.13
N CYS A 224 7.50 19.54 19.69
CA CYS A 224 6.55 20.26 20.57
C CYS A 224 6.01 19.33 21.67
N ALA A 225 5.77 18.06 21.40
CA ALA A 225 5.39 17.09 22.42
C ALA A 225 6.46 16.90 23.52
N ARG A 226 7.73 17.24 23.25
CA ARG A 226 8.84 17.23 24.22
C ARG A 226 9.09 18.59 24.92
N GLY A 227 8.20 19.58 24.71
CA GLY A 227 8.24 20.86 25.41
C GLY A 227 8.91 22.01 24.65
N THR A 228 9.17 21.89 23.33
CA THR A 228 9.57 23.05 22.53
C THR A 228 8.39 23.98 22.28
N PRO A 229 8.60 25.28 22.05
CA PRO A 229 7.52 26.22 21.75
C PRO A 229 6.63 25.73 20.58
N PRO A 230 5.33 25.97 20.63
CA PRO A 230 4.41 25.58 19.57
C PRO A 230 4.68 26.35 18.30
N PHE A 231 4.52 25.71 17.15
CA PHE A 231 4.58 26.33 15.84
C PHE A 231 3.16 26.59 15.29
N LEU A 232 3.09 27.48 14.31
CA LEU A 232 1.90 27.73 13.50
C LEU A 232 1.99 26.92 12.20
N LEU A 233 0.99 26.12 11.92
CA LEU A 233 0.75 25.51 10.62
C LEU A 233 -0.22 26.40 9.83
N VAL A 234 0.16 26.77 8.62
CA VAL A 234 -0.64 27.60 7.72
C VAL A 234 -0.90 26.85 6.44
N VAL A 235 -2.15 26.78 6.01
CA VAL A 235 -2.57 26.27 4.69
C VAL A 235 -3.03 27.46 3.85
N MET A 236 -2.56 27.53 2.63
CA MET A 236 -2.88 28.60 1.68
C MET A 236 -3.33 28.00 0.36
N ASP A 237 -4.30 28.64 -0.29
CA ASP A 237 -4.81 28.25 -1.59
C ASP A 237 -5.02 29.48 -2.48
N ILE A 238 -4.65 29.37 -3.76
CA ILE A 238 -4.80 30.47 -4.72
C ILE A 238 -6.27 30.60 -5.12
N ASP A 239 -6.82 31.75 -4.83
CA ASP A 239 -8.23 32.03 -5.13
C ASP A 239 -8.51 31.98 -6.63
N HIS A 240 -9.56 31.21 -6.99
CA HIS A 240 -10.01 31.09 -8.39
C HIS A 240 -8.97 30.56 -9.37
N PHE A 241 -8.00 29.77 -8.94
CA PHE A 241 -6.91 29.27 -9.79
C PHE A 241 -7.43 28.48 -11.00
N LYS A 242 -8.48 27.66 -10.80
CA LYS A 242 -9.13 26.97 -11.91
C LYS A 242 -9.60 27.94 -13.01
N ARG A 243 -10.19 29.08 -12.65
CA ARG A 243 -10.60 30.09 -13.62
C ARG A 243 -9.41 30.70 -14.37
N ILE A 244 -8.26 30.86 -13.73
CA ILE A 244 -7.03 31.30 -14.39
C ILE A 244 -6.63 30.27 -15.46
N ASN A 245 -6.59 28.99 -15.11
CA ASN A 245 -6.28 27.91 -16.05
C ASN A 245 -7.28 27.86 -17.20
N ASP A 246 -8.58 27.95 -16.89
CA ASP A 246 -9.67 27.87 -17.91
C ASP A 246 -9.61 29.07 -18.88
N THR A 247 -9.15 30.25 -18.42
CA THR A 247 -9.12 31.48 -19.23
C THR A 247 -7.81 31.65 -20.00
N HIS A 248 -6.67 31.33 -19.37
CA HIS A 248 -5.34 31.64 -19.90
C HIS A 248 -4.51 30.40 -20.26
N GLY A 249 -5.04 29.20 -19.99
CA GLY A 249 -4.34 27.94 -20.21
C GLY A 249 -3.40 27.53 -19.07
N HIS A 250 -3.07 26.23 -19.03
CA HIS A 250 -2.26 25.64 -17.96
C HIS A 250 -0.83 26.21 -17.87
N LEU A 251 -0.23 26.62 -18.98
CA LEU A 251 1.13 27.22 -18.96
C LEU A 251 1.16 28.56 -18.20
N VAL A 252 0.10 29.35 -18.32
CA VAL A 252 -0.03 30.60 -17.53
C VAL A 252 -0.30 30.26 -16.07
N GLY A 253 -1.15 29.25 -15.80
CA GLY A 253 -1.32 28.75 -14.43
C GLY A 253 -0.03 28.29 -13.77
N ASP A 254 0.82 27.57 -14.50
CA ASP A 254 2.15 27.17 -14.02
C ASP A 254 3.04 28.37 -13.71
N SER A 255 3.03 29.40 -14.56
CA SER A 255 3.75 30.67 -14.31
C SER A 255 3.22 31.38 -13.08
N VAL A 256 1.91 31.36 -12.83
CA VAL A 256 1.29 31.90 -11.60
C VAL A 256 1.78 31.14 -10.37
N LEU A 257 1.78 29.82 -10.40
CA LEU A 257 2.29 28.98 -9.30
C LEU A 257 3.75 29.29 -8.98
N GLN A 258 4.60 29.40 -9.99
CA GLN A 258 6.00 29.75 -9.83
C GLN A 258 6.20 31.16 -9.24
N ALA A 259 5.44 32.14 -9.74
CA ALA A 259 5.52 33.52 -9.27
C ALA A 259 5.04 33.64 -7.81
N VAL A 260 3.93 33.01 -7.44
CA VAL A 260 3.41 32.96 -6.06
C VAL A 260 4.43 32.27 -5.14
N ALA A 261 4.94 31.10 -5.54
CA ALA A 261 5.92 30.35 -4.77
C ALA A 261 7.17 31.19 -4.46
N LYS A 262 7.71 31.85 -5.47
CA LYS A 262 8.86 32.74 -5.32
C LYS A 262 8.55 33.93 -4.39
N GLN A 263 7.42 34.60 -4.59
CA GLN A 263 7.03 35.75 -3.78
C GLN A 263 6.84 35.38 -2.30
N LEU A 264 6.21 34.20 -2.03
CA LEU A 264 6.08 33.70 -0.67
C LEU A 264 7.45 33.39 -0.06
N GLN A 265 8.33 32.70 -0.80
CA GLN A 265 9.66 32.33 -0.33
C GLN A 265 10.53 33.56 -0.02
N ASP A 266 10.49 34.60 -0.86
CA ASP A 266 11.23 35.86 -0.67
C ASP A 266 10.72 36.67 0.54
N THR A 267 9.45 36.44 0.95
CA THR A 267 8.83 37.13 2.09
C THR A 267 9.07 36.41 3.44
N LEU A 268 9.41 35.13 3.39
CA LEU A 268 9.59 34.28 4.57
C LEU A 268 10.98 34.41 5.18
N ARG A 269 11.09 34.05 6.47
CA ARG A 269 12.36 33.97 7.17
C ARG A 269 13.09 32.69 6.79
N LYS A 270 14.40 32.66 7.02
CA LYS A 270 15.23 31.47 6.72
C LYS A 270 14.79 30.21 7.49
N ASP A 271 14.20 30.39 8.67
CA ASP A 271 13.75 29.29 9.55
C ASP A 271 12.29 28.87 9.29
N ASP A 272 11.57 29.61 8.44
CA ASP A 272 10.23 29.24 8.03
C ASP A 272 10.31 28.15 6.95
N TYR A 273 9.35 27.22 6.98
CA TYR A 273 9.35 26.08 6.09
C TYR A 273 8.13 26.12 5.16
N LEU A 274 8.36 26.33 3.86
CA LEU A 274 7.31 26.42 2.85
C LEU A 274 7.34 25.21 1.91
N ALA A 275 6.18 24.61 1.68
CA ALA A 275 5.99 23.50 0.77
C ALA A 275 4.79 23.71 -0.14
N ARG A 276 4.83 23.15 -1.36
CA ARG A 276 3.66 22.95 -2.19
C ARG A 276 3.00 21.64 -1.80
N PHE A 277 1.74 21.71 -1.35
CA PHE A 277 0.99 20.53 -0.88
C PHE A 277 0.35 19.75 -2.02
N GLY A 278 -0.11 20.44 -3.07
CA GLY A 278 -0.69 19.86 -4.28
C GLY A 278 -1.51 20.89 -5.05
N GLY A 279 -1.62 20.75 -6.36
CA GLY A 279 -2.39 21.68 -7.19
C GLY A 279 -1.99 23.14 -6.96
N GLU A 280 -2.89 23.90 -6.36
CA GLU A 280 -2.77 25.34 -6.04
C GLU A 280 -2.56 25.61 -4.55
N GLU A 281 -2.29 24.55 -3.75
CA GLU A 281 -2.18 24.62 -2.30
C GLU A 281 -0.74 24.67 -1.82
N PHE A 282 -0.47 25.55 -0.87
CA PHE A 282 0.81 25.73 -0.18
C PHE A 282 0.64 25.55 1.32
N VAL A 283 1.64 24.98 1.97
CA VAL A 283 1.66 24.80 3.43
C VAL A 283 2.94 25.38 3.99
N LEU A 284 2.78 26.17 5.06
CA LEU A 284 3.86 26.84 5.76
C LEU A 284 3.89 26.39 7.22
N LEU A 285 5.09 26.11 7.72
CA LEU A 285 5.38 25.98 9.15
C LEU A 285 6.19 27.19 9.58
N MET A 286 5.73 27.93 10.57
CA MET A 286 6.43 29.10 11.08
C MET A 286 6.29 29.23 12.60
N MET A 287 7.24 29.92 13.23
CA MET A 287 7.18 30.25 14.64
C MET A 287 6.43 31.58 14.82
N ALA A 288 5.44 31.59 15.69
CA ALA A 288 4.73 32.78 16.08
C ALA A 288 4.46 32.77 17.59
N ASN A 289 4.77 33.88 18.26
CA ASN A 289 4.69 33.96 19.72
C ASN A 289 3.29 34.33 20.25
N SER A 290 2.39 34.71 19.36
CA SER A 290 1.01 35.07 19.71
C SER A 290 0.08 34.97 18.51
N LEU A 291 -1.22 34.93 18.77
CA LEU A 291 -2.25 34.96 17.71
C LEU A 291 -2.17 36.24 16.86
N ALA A 292 -1.91 37.39 17.50
CA ALA A 292 -1.77 38.67 16.82
C ALA A 292 -0.52 38.70 15.90
N ALA A 293 0.61 38.11 16.34
CA ALA A 293 1.82 37.99 15.51
C ALA A 293 1.60 37.02 14.36
N ALA A 294 0.88 35.93 14.57
CA ALA A 294 0.49 34.98 13.53
C ALA A 294 -0.39 35.67 12.48
N GLN A 295 -1.43 36.39 12.90
CA GLN A 295 -2.31 37.13 12.02
C GLN A 295 -1.55 38.13 11.16
N THR A 296 -0.69 38.94 11.79
CA THR A 296 0.15 39.94 11.09
C THR A 296 1.07 39.30 10.05
N SER A 297 1.66 38.12 10.37
CA SER A 297 2.54 37.43 9.46
C SER A 297 1.77 36.83 8.27
N CYS A 298 0.62 36.21 8.52
CA CYS A 298 -0.24 35.68 7.47
C CYS A 298 -0.80 36.77 6.56
N ASP A 299 -1.22 37.93 7.14
CA ASP A 299 -1.72 39.05 6.36
C ASP A 299 -0.60 39.70 5.51
N ARG A 300 0.63 39.69 5.97
CA ARG A 300 1.79 40.12 5.16
C ARG A 300 1.98 39.19 3.96
N LEU A 301 1.89 37.85 4.15
CA LEU A 301 1.96 36.87 3.05
C LEU A 301 0.79 37.03 2.07
N ARG A 302 -0.42 37.24 2.57
CA ARG A 302 -1.58 37.51 1.74
C ARG A 302 -1.39 38.75 0.86
N LYS A 303 -0.97 39.87 1.49
CA LYS A 303 -0.73 41.13 0.78
C LYS A 303 0.38 41.05 -0.26
N CYS A 304 1.48 40.36 0.02
CA CYS A 304 2.58 40.22 -0.94
C CYS A 304 2.13 39.45 -2.19
N VAL A 305 1.20 38.49 -2.07
CA VAL A 305 0.59 37.80 -3.23
C VAL A 305 -0.39 38.72 -3.94
N GLU A 306 -1.23 39.49 -3.23
CA GLU A 306 -2.19 40.43 -3.82
C GLU A 306 -1.51 41.55 -4.62
N GLU A 307 -0.33 41.97 -4.18
CA GLU A 307 0.50 43.00 -4.84
C GLU A 307 1.30 42.46 -6.03
N LEU A 308 1.41 41.15 -6.16
CA LEU A 308 2.17 40.50 -7.22
C LEU A 308 1.62 40.86 -8.61
N ARG A 309 2.53 41.23 -9.51
CA ARG A 309 2.22 41.49 -10.92
C ARG A 309 2.75 40.35 -11.76
N ILE A 310 1.87 39.78 -12.56
CA ILE A 310 2.20 38.69 -13.48
C ILE A 310 1.80 39.14 -14.88
N ASP A 311 2.79 39.41 -15.71
CA ASP A 311 2.58 40.01 -17.04
C ASP A 311 1.58 39.23 -17.91
N ALA A 312 1.62 37.89 -17.79
CA ALA A 312 0.71 37.01 -18.51
C ALA A 312 -0.78 37.16 -18.12
N LEU A 313 -1.08 37.77 -16.96
CA LEU A 313 -2.47 38.01 -16.48
C LEU A 313 -2.91 39.47 -16.74
N GLY A 314 -2.05 40.35 -17.25
CA GLY A 314 -2.36 41.77 -17.44
C GLY A 314 -2.78 42.44 -16.12
N PRO A 315 -3.94 43.15 -16.07
CA PRO A 315 -4.40 43.83 -14.86
C PRO A 315 -4.98 42.93 -13.78
N GLN A 316 -5.20 41.62 -14.06
CA GLN A 316 -5.81 40.69 -13.12
C GLN A 316 -4.85 40.41 -11.96
N ARG A 317 -5.35 40.52 -10.74
CA ARG A 317 -4.61 40.20 -9.53
C ARG A 317 -4.84 38.74 -9.12
N VAL A 318 -3.80 38.17 -8.52
CA VAL A 318 -3.88 36.87 -7.85
C VAL A 318 -4.04 37.11 -6.36
N THR A 319 -4.94 36.40 -5.71
CA THR A 319 -5.14 36.45 -4.26
C THR A 319 -5.06 35.05 -3.68
N VAL A 320 -4.86 34.97 -2.36
CA VAL A 320 -4.82 33.71 -1.62
C VAL A 320 -5.73 33.76 -0.41
N SER A 321 -6.40 32.66 -0.14
CA SER A 321 -7.09 32.42 1.11
C SER A 321 -6.19 31.62 2.05
N ILE A 322 -6.05 32.11 3.29
CA ILE A 322 -5.11 31.57 4.28
C ILE A 322 -5.85 31.07 5.50
N GLY A 323 -5.58 29.83 5.92
CA GLY A 323 -6.01 29.25 7.17
C GLY A 323 -4.83 28.86 8.04
N GLY A 324 -4.86 29.21 9.33
CA GLY A 324 -3.76 28.86 10.23
C GLY A 324 -4.26 28.19 11.52
N SER A 325 -3.44 27.33 12.08
CA SER A 325 -3.67 26.69 13.38
C SER A 325 -2.38 26.49 14.16
N PHE A 326 -2.36 26.89 15.41
CA PHE A 326 -1.27 26.54 16.32
C PHE A 326 -1.30 25.07 16.71
N TYR A 327 -0.09 24.49 16.85
CA TYR A 327 0.04 23.20 17.49
C TYR A 327 -0.50 23.25 18.93
N ARG A 328 -1.28 22.28 19.32
CA ARG A 328 -1.79 22.07 20.67
C ARG A 328 -1.24 20.78 21.26
N PRO A 329 -1.07 20.69 22.58
CA PRO A 329 -0.73 19.42 23.21
C PRO A 329 -1.69 18.32 22.75
N GLN A 330 -1.14 17.15 22.41
CA GLN A 330 -1.85 15.97 21.89
C GLN A 330 -2.31 16.04 20.42
N ASP A 331 -2.00 17.11 19.68
CA ASP A 331 -2.25 17.10 18.24
C ASP A 331 -1.49 15.98 17.52
N SER A 332 -2.18 15.33 16.59
CA SER A 332 -1.56 14.57 15.51
C SER A 332 -1.31 15.50 14.32
N GLN A 333 -0.48 15.06 13.36
CA GLN A 333 -0.33 15.76 12.09
C GLN A 333 -1.67 15.99 11.39
N GLY A 334 -2.55 14.97 11.42
CA GLY A 334 -3.86 15.01 10.79
C GLY A 334 -4.79 16.03 11.41
N SER A 335 -4.90 16.06 12.77
CA SER A 335 -5.81 16.97 13.46
C SER A 335 -5.35 18.44 13.32
N LEU A 336 -4.04 18.69 13.33
CA LEU A 336 -3.50 20.02 13.13
C LEU A 336 -3.76 20.53 11.70
N LEU A 337 -3.51 19.68 10.70
CA LEU A 337 -3.74 20.00 9.29
C LEU A 337 -5.24 20.24 9.03
N GLU A 338 -6.11 19.39 9.56
CA GLU A 338 -7.57 19.52 9.44
C GLU A 338 -8.08 20.85 10.03
N ARG A 339 -7.55 21.30 11.17
CA ARG A 339 -7.95 22.60 11.75
C ARG A 339 -7.49 23.77 10.88
N ALA A 340 -6.28 23.73 10.34
CA ALA A 340 -5.79 24.77 9.44
C ALA A 340 -6.57 24.80 8.12
N ASP A 341 -6.90 23.64 7.58
CA ASP A 341 -7.71 23.49 6.36
C ASP A 341 -9.14 24.04 6.58
N ASN A 342 -9.79 23.67 7.69
CA ASN A 342 -11.10 24.22 8.07
C ASN A 342 -11.05 25.76 8.22
N ALA A 343 -9.95 26.32 8.71
CA ALA A 343 -9.79 27.76 8.79
C ALA A 343 -9.63 28.38 7.37
N MET A 344 -8.86 27.77 6.46
CA MET A 344 -8.74 28.18 5.08
C MET A 344 -10.10 28.09 4.35
N TYR A 345 -10.86 27.05 4.59
CA TYR A 345 -12.21 26.95 4.03
C TYR A 345 -13.13 28.08 4.50
N ARG A 346 -13.04 28.50 5.78
CA ARG A 346 -13.76 29.71 6.27
C ARG A 346 -13.27 30.97 5.54
N ALA A 347 -11.96 31.12 5.31
CA ALA A 347 -11.43 32.24 4.54
C ALA A 347 -12.04 32.29 3.12
N LYS A 348 -12.17 31.14 2.45
CA LYS A 348 -12.79 31.03 1.12
C LYS A 348 -14.29 31.37 1.15
N THR A 349 -15.06 30.88 2.15
CA THR A 349 -16.49 31.12 2.26
C THR A 349 -16.84 32.54 2.69
N ASN A 350 -16.00 33.18 3.52
CA ASN A 350 -16.20 34.54 4.01
C ASN A 350 -15.79 35.63 3.00
N GLY A 351 -15.47 35.28 1.75
CA GLY A 351 -15.24 36.24 0.66
C GLY A 351 -13.82 36.21 0.10
N ARG A 352 -13.00 35.21 0.43
CA ARG A 352 -11.63 35.01 -0.08
C ARG A 352 -10.67 36.17 0.26
N ASN A 353 -9.44 36.10 -0.23
CA ASN A 353 -8.38 37.11 -0.01
C ASN A 353 -8.28 37.54 1.46
N ARG A 354 -8.25 36.59 2.38
CA ARG A 354 -8.19 36.83 3.81
C ARG A 354 -7.51 35.73 4.59
N THR A 355 -7.20 36.05 5.83
CA THR A 355 -6.63 35.12 6.80
C THR A 355 -7.65 34.76 7.87
N GLU A 356 -7.83 33.48 8.14
CA GLU A 356 -8.60 32.96 9.26
C GLU A 356 -7.70 32.07 10.11
N LEU A 357 -7.67 32.31 11.42
CA LEU A 357 -6.94 31.46 12.36
C LEU A 357 -7.90 30.61 13.17
N ALA A 358 -7.53 29.34 13.38
CA ALA A 358 -8.27 28.46 14.27
C ALA A 358 -7.96 28.80 15.73
N THR A 359 -8.95 29.24 16.47
CA THR A 359 -8.89 29.52 17.91
C THR A 359 -8.95 28.24 18.74
#